data_59d5461ab04b81e527ba7dd213a02c69
#
_entry.id   59d5461ab04b81e527ba7dd213a02c69
#
_cell.length_a   1.000
_cell.length_b   1.000
_cell.length_c   1.000
_cell.angle_alpha   90.00
_cell.angle_beta   90.00
_cell.angle_gamma   90.00
#
_symmetry.space_group_name_H-M   'P 1'
#
loop_
_entity.id
_entity.type
_entity.pdbx_description
1 polymer ?
#
loop_
_entity_poly.entity_id
_entity_poly.type
_entity_poly.pdbx_seq_one_letter_code
_entity_poly.pdbx_strand_id
1 'polypeptide(L)'
;THLIKLIKQECLKENDRIYDLDIVMPGEEGVVPGVVEKMEGVEYIRLDVRKEITFDFKPTEDDIIFNLAAVHRTPGHPDEAYFETNILGAENVTAFADRYGIKKILFTSSIAPYGAAEELKTEDTIPMPNTPYGISKLTAEKIHMIWQAEDDTRELTIVRPGIVYGKGEHGNMTRLYWGQRKRYFMYTGRKDTIKACIYVKELVRFFKYRMIDNDFSGVDIFNCTFEPAFTIEQIVETMKKVTGIQRT
;
A
#
# COMPACT_ATOMS: atom_id res chain seq x y z
N THR A 1 -9.41 -0.97 -5.03
CA THR A 1 -10.51 -0.13 -5.59
C THR A 1 -9.99 1.13 -6.30
N HIS A 2 -9.24 2.07 -5.66
CA HIS A 2 -8.78 3.32 -6.31
C HIS A 2 -7.86 3.06 -7.51
N LEU A 3 -6.92 2.14 -7.39
CA LEU A 3 -6.01 1.75 -8.48
C LEU A 3 -6.80 1.15 -9.65
N ILE A 4 -7.67 0.20 -9.39
CA ILE A 4 -8.51 -0.44 -10.42
C ILE A 4 -9.35 0.60 -11.17
N LYS A 5 -9.97 1.56 -10.45
CA LYS A 5 -10.73 2.66 -11.09
C LYS A 5 -9.84 3.48 -12.03
N LEU A 6 -8.63 3.82 -11.60
CA LEU A 6 -7.70 4.59 -12.41
C LEU A 6 -7.26 3.83 -13.68
N ILE A 7 -6.86 2.56 -13.51
CA ILE A 7 -6.43 1.70 -14.63
C ILE A 7 -7.56 1.55 -15.66
N LYS A 8 -8.78 1.27 -15.20
CA LYS A 8 -9.95 1.13 -16.09
C LYS A 8 -10.26 2.41 -16.86
N GLN A 9 -10.08 3.57 -16.25
CA GLN A 9 -10.41 4.85 -16.87
C GLN A 9 -9.35 5.33 -17.86
N GLU A 10 -8.08 5.02 -17.63
CA GLU A 10 -6.98 5.67 -18.33
C GLU A 10 -6.06 4.72 -19.11
N CYS A 11 -6.04 3.43 -18.80
CA CYS A 11 -5.01 2.53 -19.30
C CYS A 11 -5.54 1.28 -20.01
N LEU A 12 -6.72 0.79 -19.65
CA LEU A 12 -7.22 -0.52 -20.07
C LEU A 12 -7.48 -0.57 -21.58
N LYS A 13 -6.83 -1.49 -22.27
CA LYS A 13 -7.02 -1.79 -23.69
C LYS A 13 -8.07 -2.88 -23.85
N GLU A 14 -8.54 -3.11 -25.08
CA GLU A 14 -9.68 -4.01 -25.39
C GLU A 14 -9.48 -5.47 -24.91
N ASN A 15 -8.23 -5.96 -24.88
CA ASN A 15 -7.91 -7.34 -24.49
C ASN A 15 -7.33 -7.46 -23.07
N ASP A 16 -7.12 -6.35 -22.38
CA ASP A 16 -6.55 -6.37 -21.03
C ASP A 16 -7.55 -6.92 -20.01
N ARG A 17 -7.03 -7.64 -19.02
CA ARG A 17 -7.80 -8.20 -17.91
C ARG A 17 -7.30 -7.66 -16.59
N ILE A 18 -8.21 -7.49 -15.65
CA ILE A 18 -7.89 -7.11 -14.27
C ILE A 18 -8.36 -8.24 -13.36
N TYR A 19 -7.43 -8.81 -12.62
CA TYR A 19 -7.71 -9.78 -11.56
C TYR A 19 -7.52 -9.09 -10.20
N ASP A 20 -8.55 -9.12 -9.37
CA ASP A 20 -8.49 -8.62 -7.99
C ASP A 20 -8.52 -9.82 -7.03
N LEU A 21 -7.36 -10.14 -6.45
CA LEU A 21 -7.15 -11.29 -5.59
C LEU A 21 -7.15 -10.81 -4.13
N ASP A 22 -8.15 -11.19 -3.36
CA ASP A 22 -8.27 -10.79 -1.94
C ASP A 22 -8.93 -11.91 -1.12
N ILE A 23 -8.70 -11.89 0.19
CA ILE A 23 -9.43 -12.73 1.14
C ILE A 23 -10.87 -12.26 1.34
N VAL A 24 -11.18 -11.01 1.02
CA VAL A 24 -12.49 -10.35 1.18
C VAL A 24 -13.04 -9.94 -0.17
N MET A 25 -14.25 -10.39 -0.47
CA MET A 25 -14.90 -10.10 -1.76
C MET A 25 -15.78 -8.84 -1.69
N PRO A 26 -15.95 -8.11 -2.81
CA PRO A 26 -16.89 -7.00 -2.85
C PRO A 26 -18.31 -7.43 -2.46
N GLY A 27 -18.94 -6.66 -1.56
CA GLY A 27 -20.31 -6.90 -1.11
C GLY A 27 -20.45 -7.86 0.09
N GLU A 28 -19.35 -8.36 0.66
CA GLU A 28 -19.41 -9.17 1.88
C GLU A 28 -19.65 -8.33 3.15
N GLU A 29 -20.24 -8.97 4.18
CA GLU A 29 -20.36 -8.36 5.51
C GLU A 29 -18.98 -7.99 6.07
N GLY A 30 -18.89 -6.81 6.66
CA GLY A 30 -17.63 -6.28 7.19
C GLY A 30 -16.80 -5.47 6.19
N VAL A 31 -17.14 -5.53 4.90
CA VAL A 31 -16.59 -4.60 3.91
C VAL A 31 -17.35 -3.30 3.99
N VAL A 32 -16.63 -2.20 4.12
CA VAL A 32 -17.27 -0.89 4.23
C VAL A 32 -18.01 -0.55 2.94
N PRO A 33 -19.34 -0.32 2.99
CA PRO A 33 -20.10 0.02 1.81
C PRO A 33 -19.54 1.24 1.08
N GLY A 34 -19.44 1.15 -0.26
CA GLY A 34 -18.92 2.22 -1.11
C GLY A 34 -17.40 2.35 -1.18
N VAL A 35 -16.65 1.48 -0.47
CA VAL A 35 -15.18 1.42 -0.54
C VAL A 35 -14.73 0.33 -1.49
N VAL A 36 -15.33 -0.87 -1.38
CA VAL A 36 -15.07 -1.99 -2.27
C VAL A 36 -16.34 -2.22 -3.09
N GLU A 37 -16.43 -1.54 -4.23
CA GLU A 37 -17.50 -1.71 -5.18
C GLU A 37 -17.11 -2.76 -6.22
N LYS A 38 -18.00 -3.69 -6.52
CA LYS A 38 -17.81 -4.61 -7.65
C LYS A 38 -17.82 -3.78 -8.94
N MET A 39 -16.76 -3.91 -9.73
CA MET A 39 -16.61 -3.21 -11.01
C MET A 39 -16.75 -4.19 -12.16
N GLU A 40 -17.51 -3.82 -13.18
CA GLU A 40 -17.65 -4.59 -14.41
C GLU A 40 -16.28 -4.79 -15.09
N GLY A 41 -16.02 -5.96 -15.67
CA GLY A 41 -14.76 -6.27 -16.34
C GLY A 41 -13.56 -6.48 -15.39
N VAL A 42 -13.82 -6.71 -14.09
CA VAL A 42 -12.83 -7.13 -13.10
C VAL A 42 -13.18 -8.54 -12.64
N GLU A 43 -12.21 -9.43 -12.70
CA GLU A 43 -12.33 -10.78 -12.19
C GLU A 43 -11.91 -10.81 -10.71
N TYR A 44 -12.88 -11.06 -9.81
CA TYR A 44 -12.64 -11.11 -8.37
C TYR A 44 -12.42 -12.56 -7.94
N ILE A 45 -11.25 -12.83 -7.37
CA ILE A 45 -10.83 -14.17 -6.98
C ILE A 45 -10.53 -14.19 -5.49
N ARG A 46 -11.26 -15.03 -4.73
CA ARG A 46 -10.96 -15.22 -3.32
C ARG A 46 -9.67 -16.00 -3.17
N LEU A 47 -8.67 -15.37 -2.59
CA LEU A 47 -7.35 -15.95 -2.43
C LEU A 47 -6.66 -15.43 -1.18
N ASP A 48 -5.98 -16.32 -0.49
CA ASP A 48 -5.14 -16.00 0.67
C ASP A 48 -3.67 -16.10 0.26
N VAL A 49 -2.98 -14.97 0.21
CA VAL A 49 -1.55 -14.90 -0.18
C VAL A 49 -0.61 -15.72 0.71
N ARG A 50 -1.07 -16.14 1.91
CA ARG A 50 -0.32 -17.08 2.78
C ARG A 50 -0.26 -18.50 2.22
N LYS A 51 -1.01 -18.78 1.16
CA LYS A 51 -1.07 -20.06 0.47
C LYS A 51 -0.56 -19.91 -0.95
N GLU A 52 -0.23 -21.04 -1.57
CA GLU A 52 0.11 -21.08 -2.98
C GLU A 52 -0.97 -20.40 -3.83
N ILE A 53 -0.54 -19.47 -4.69
CA ILE A 53 -1.44 -18.74 -5.58
C ILE A 53 -1.72 -19.59 -6.81
N THR A 54 -2.96 -20.06 -6.94
CA THR A 54 -3.41 -20.89 -8.07
C THR A 54 -4.80 -20.46 -8.52
N PHE A 55 -4.93 -20.13 -9.80
CA PHE A 55 -6.21 -19.87 -10.47
C PHE A 55 -6.05 -20.02 -11.99
N ASP A 56 -7.14 -20.01 -12.74
CA ASP A 56 -7.07 -20.06 -14.21
C ASP A 56 -6.57 -18.72 -14.74
N PHE A 57 -5.27 -18.69 -15.03
CA PHE A 57 -4.55 -17.50 -15.47
C PHE A 57 -3.83 -17.76 -16.79
N LYS A 58 -3.99 -16.85 -17.73
CA LYS A 58 -3.28 -16.87 -19.01
C LYS A 58 -2.31 -15.70 -19.05
N PRO A 59 -1.02 -15.93 -18.79
CA PRO A 59 -0.03 -14.87 -18.74
C PRO A 59 0.20 -14.23 -20.12
N THR A 60 0.56 -12.96 -20.09
CA THR A 60 1.09 -12.19 -21.22
C THR A 60 2.43 -11.59 -20.84
N GLU A 61 3.20 -11.12 -21.84
CA GLU A 61 4.51 -10.50 -21.59
C GLU A 61 4.40 -9.17 -20.82
N ASP A 62 3.23 -8.52 -20.89
CA ASP A 62 2.98 -7.20 -20.31
C ASP A 62 2.30 -7.25 -18.93
N ASP A 63 2.13 -8.44 -18.35
CA ASP A 63 1.45 -8.58 -17.06
C ASP A 63 2.21 -7.90 -15.93
N ILE A 64 1.45 -7.22 -15.07
CA ILE A 64 1.98 -6.47 -13.93
C ILE A 64 1.32 -6.95 -12.64
N ILE A 65 2.12 -7.28 -11.64
CA ILE A 65 1.62 -7.56 -10.30
C ILE A 65 1.72 -6.30 -9.43
N PHE A 66 0.57 -5.86 -8.90
CA PHE A 66 0.52 -4.89 -7.82
C PHE A 66 0.31 -5.63 -6.49
N ASN A 67 1.39 -5.93 -5.78
CA ASN A 67 1.33 -6.60 -4.48
C ASN A 67 1.00 -5.59 -3.37
N LEU A 68 -0.27 -5.50 -3.03
CA LEU A 68 -0.82 -4.63 -2.00
C LEU A 68 -1.24 -5.41 -0.74
N ALA A 69 -1.10 -6.75 -0.76
CA ALA A 69 -1.53 -7.60 0.34
C ALA A 69 -0.65 -7.39 1.58
N ALA A 70 -1.27 -7.13 2.71
CA ALA A 70 -0.57 -6.99 3.99
C ALA A 70 -1.48 -7.00 5.20
N VAL A 71 -0.97 -7.47 6.32
CA VAL A 71 -1.45 -7.09 7.65
C VAL A 71 -0.70 -5.80 8.02
N HIS A 72 -1.42 -4.69 8.26
CA HIS A 72 -0.83 -3.35 8.35
C HIS A 72 -1.23 -2.52 9.58
N ARG A 73 -2.22 -2.95 10.38
CA ARG A 73 -2.66 -2.19 11.57
C ARG A 73 -1.76 -2.52 12.76
N THR A 74 -1.11 -1.52 13.33
CA THR A 74 -0.26 -1.64 14.52
C THR A 74 -0.68 -0.58 15.56
N PRO A 75 -1.04 -0.97 16.81
CA PRO A 75 -1.37 -2.33 17.23
C PRO A 75 -2.73 -2.78 16.66
N GLY A 76 -2.98 -4.06 16.62
CA GLY A 76 -4.30 -4.58 16.17
C GLY A 76 -4.30 -6.04 15.77
N HIS A 77 -3.12 -6.65 15.66
CA HIS A 77 -2.94 -8.07 15.37
C HIS A 77 -1.88 -8.67 16.28
N PRO A 78 -1.90 -9.99 16.53
CA PRO A 78 -0.76 -10.70 17.10
C PRO A 78 0.48 -10.53 16.22
N ASP A 79 1.66 -10.53 16.83
CA ASP A 79 2.92 -10.28 16.11
C ASP A 79 3.15 -11.31 15.00
N GLU A 80 2.75 -12.55 15.19
CA GLU A 80 2.85 -13.64 14.24
C GLU A 80 2.10 -13.33 12.93
N ALA A 81 0.94 -12.67 13.02
CA ALA A 81 0.11 -12.37 11.86
C ALA A 81 0.81 -11.47 10.84
N TYR A 82 1.72 -10.57 11.30
CA TYR A 82 2.52 -9.75 10.38
C TYR A 82 3.52 -10.60 9.60
N PHE A 83 4.18 -11.55 10.26
CA PHE A 83 5.16 -12.41 9.62
C PHE A 83 4.48 -13.42 8.69
N GLU A 84 3.43 -14.09 9.16
CA GLU A 84 2.69 -15.07 8.36
C GLU A 84 2.09 -14.46 7.09
N THR A 85 1.55 -13.25 7.16
CA THR A 85 0.92 -12.66 5.98
C THR A 85 1.93 -11.94 5.08
N ASN A 86 2.79 -11.11 5.65
CA ASN A 86 3.63 -10.24 4.83
C ASN A 86 4.82 -10.99 4.24
N ILE A 87 5.37 -11.98 4.95
CA ILE A 87 6.53 -12.77 4.47
C ILE A 87 6.05 -13.88 3.54
N LEU A 88 5.17 -14.78 4.01
CA LEU A 88 4.66 -15.86 3.14
C LEU A 88 3.92 -15.29 1.91
N GLY A 89 3.23 -14.14 2.08
CA GLY A 89 2.61 -13.45 0.95
C GLY A 89 3.63 -12.98 -0.09
N ALA A 90 4.77 -12.46 0.34
CA ALA A 90 5.85 -12.08 -0.58
C ALA A 90 6.43 -13.28 -1.31
N GLU A 91 6.72 -14.38 -0.58
CA GLU A 91 7.22 -15.63 -1.16
C GLU A 91 6.24 -16.23 -2.19
N ASN A 92 4.96 -16.30 -1.86
CA ASN A 92 3.96 -16.86 -2.77
C ASN A 92 3.71 -15.97 -4.00
N VAL A 93 3.77 -14.64 -3.84
CA VAL A 93 3.62 -13.70 -4.98
C VAL A 93 4.83 -13.80 -5.92
N THR A 94 6.05 -13.86 -5.41
CA THR A 94 7.24 -14.02 -6.24
C THR A 94 7.28 -15.39 -6.91
N ALA A 95 6.92 -16.47 -6.21
CA ALA A 95 6.80 -17.82 -6.79
C ALA A 95 5.71 -17.88 -7.87
N PHE A 96 4.61 -17.15 -7.72
CA PHE A 96 3.60 -17.01 -8.78
C PHE A 96 4.16 -16.27 -10.00
N ALA A 97 4.88 -15.18 -9.80
CA ALA A 97 5.53 -14.45 -10.88
C ALA A 97 6.51 -15.33 -11.65
N ASP A 98 7.33 -16.12 -10.95
CA ASP A 98 8.26 -17.07 -11.57
C ASP A 98 7.55 -18.13 -12.40
N ARG A 99 6.52 -18.74 -11.83
CA ARG A 99 5.75 -19.80 -12.51
C ARG A 99 5.16 -19.35 -13.83
N TYR A 100 4.70 -18.10 -13.91
CA TYR A 100 4.02 -17.56 -15.08
C TYR A 100 4.90 -16.64 -15.93
N GLY A 101 6.17 -16.45 -15.57
CA GLY A 101 7.11 -15.61 -16.31
C GLY A 101 6.79 -14.12 -16.24
N ILE A 102 6.06 -13.67 -15.20
CA ILE A 102 5.73 -12.25 -15.00
C ILE A 102 7.00 -11.51 -14.58
N LYS A 103 7.29 -10.41 -15.24
CA LYS A 103 8.54 -9.66 -15.04
C LYS A 103 8.40 -8.36 -14.30
N LYS A 104 7.17 -7.87 -14.07
CA LYS A 104 6.93 -6.56 -13.46
C LYS A 104 6.17 -6.70 -12.14
N ILE A 105 6.80 -6.28 -11.03
CA ILE A 105 6.15 -6.24 -9.70
C ILE A 105 6.28 -4.85 -9.10
N LEU A 106 5.15 -4.28 -8.67
CA LEU A 106 5.13 -3.19 -7.69
C LEU A 106 4.75 -3.76 -6.33
N PHE A 107 5.62 -3.59 -5.35
CA PHE A 107 5.39 -3.99 -3.98
C PHE A 107 5.14 -2.78 -3.08
N THR A 108 3.99 -2.74 -2.42
CA THR A 108 3.69 -1.71 -1.42
C THR A 108 4.24 -2.12 -0.07
N SER A 109 5.36 -1.52 0.29
CA SER A 109 5.97 -1.58 1.61
C SER A 109 5.38 -0.50 2.55
N SER A 110 6.20 0.18 3.32
CA SER A 110 5.84 1.24 4.26
C SER A 110 7.09 2.05 4.63
N ILE A 111 6.91 3.22 5.24
CA ILE A 111 8.00 3.92 5.96
C ILE A 111 8.37 3.22 7.28
N ALA A 112 7.58 2.26 7.77
CA ALA A 112 7.85 1.54 9.02
C ALA A 112 9.21 0.79 9.08
N PRO A 113 9.77 0.28 7.97
CA PRO A 113 11.14 -0.23 7.92
C PRO A 113 12.22 0.72 8.42
N TYR A 114 12.03 2.03 8.35
CA TYR A 114 13.01 2.99 8.88
C TYR A 114 13.05 3.04 10.41
N GLY A 115 12.03 2.52 11.08
CA GLY A 115 11.86 2.71 12.53
C GLY A 115 11.37 4.12 12.88
N ALA A 116 11.14 4.35 14.18
CA ALA A 116 10.80 5.68 14.68
C ALA A 116 12.07 6.54 14.80
N ALA A 117 12.03 7.72 14.19
CA ALA A 117 13.14 8.67 14.25
C ALA A 117 12.63 10.11 14.10
N GLU A 118 13.41 11.08 14.57
CA GLU A 118 13.14 12.51 14.39
C GLU A 118 13.86 13.08 13.14
N GLU A 119 14.89 12.40 12.66
CA GLU A 119 15.61 12.84 11.47
C GLU A 119 14.85 12.50 10.20
N LEU A 120 15.09 13.29 9.15
CA LEU A 120 14.61 12.99 7.81
C LEU A 120 15.18 11.64 7.33
N LYS A 121 14.32 10.78 6.84
CA LYS A 121 14.67 9.50 6.22
C LYS A 121 14.47 9.59 4.72
N THR A 122 15.49 9.19 3.98
CA THR A 122 15.50 9.09 2.52
C THR A 122 15.59 7.62 2.11
N GLU A 123 15.50 7.35 0.84
CA GLU A 123 15.63 5.99 0.29
C GLU A 123 17.02 5.38 0.56
N ASP A 124 18.05 6.21 0.68
CA ASP A 124 19.42 5.80 1.02
C ASP A 124 19.60 5.50 2.52
N THR A 125 18.62 5.85 3.36
CA THR A 125 18.70 5.58 4.79
C THR A 125 18.61 4.08 5.05
N ILE A 126 19.58 3.56 5.82
CA ILE A 126 19.57 2.14 6.23
C ILE A 126 18.33 1.87 7.08
N PRO A 127 17.45 0.93 6.68
CA PRO A 127 16.29 0.56 7.45
C PRO A 127 16.68 -0.07 8.81
N MET A 128 16.05 0.42 9.90
CA MET A 128 16.21 -0.11 11.26
C MET A 128 14.85 -0.25 11.94
N PRO A 129 14.01 -1.21 11.50
CA PRO A 129 12.67 -1.38 12.03
C PRO A 129 12.69 -1.83 13.48
N ASN A 130 11.78 -1.26 14.28
CA ASN A 130 11.63 -1.56 15.70
C ASN A 130 10.22 -2.11 16.06
N THR A 131 9.45 -2.50 15.05
CA THR A 131 8.13 -3.11 15.22
C THR A 131 8.01 -4.39 14.38
N PRO A 132 7.20 -5.39 14.80
CA PRO A 132 6.93 -6.60 14.00
C PRO A 132 6.45 -6.27 12.58
N TYR A 133 5.60 -5.27 12.44
CA TYR A 133 5.15 -4.78 11.13
C TYR A 133 6.31 -4.25 10.29
N GLY A 134 7.15 -3.36 10.84
CA GLY A 134 8.29 -2.81 10.11
C GLY A 134 9.29 -3.89 9.70
N ILE A 135 9.57 -4.84 10.60
CA ILE A 135 10.45 -5.99 10.32
C ILE A 135 9.88 -6.84 9.19
N SER A 136 8.59 -7.22 9.27
CA SER A 136 7.95 -8.06 8.25
C SER A 136 7.92 -7.40 6.88
N LYS A 137 7.68 -6.07 6.81
CA LYS A 137 7.71 -5.32 5.54
C LYS A 137 9.13 -5.26 4.96
N LEU A 138 10.16 -5.02 5.79
CA LEU A 138 11.54 -5.05 5.33
C LEU A 138 11.96 -6.43 4.81
N THR A 139 11.55 -7.50 5.50
CA THR A 139 11.81 -8.87 5.04
C THR A 139 11.13 -9.14 3.70
N ALA A 140 9.88 -8.72 3.54
CA ALA A 140 9.17 -8.83 2.27
C ALA A 140 9.85 -8.02 1.14
N GLU A 141 10.39 -6.82 1.41
CA GLU A 141 11.22 -6.09 0.43
C GLU A 141 12.40 -6.94 -0.04
N LYS A 142 13.12 -7.59 0.89
CA LYS A 142 14.28 -8.43 0.55
C LYS A 142 13.90 -9.65 -0.29
N ILE A 143 12.76 -10.28 -0.03
CA ILE A 143 12.25 -11.39 -0.84
C ILE A 143 12.01 -10.92 -2.29
N HIS A 144 11.34 -9.79 -2.49
CA HIS A 144 11.12 -9.23 -3.83
C HIS A 144 12.43 -8.83 -4.52
N MET A 145 13.39 -8.28 -3.76
CA MET A 145 14.72 -7.96 -4.30
C MET A 145 15.49 -9.20 -4.74
N ILE A 146 15.41 -10.32 -3.99
CA ILE A 146 16.02 -11.60 -4.39
C ILE A 146 15.38 -12.08 -5.69
N TRP A 147 14.04 -12.07 -5.77
CA TRP A 147 13.33 -12.42 -7.01
C TRP A 147 13.81 -11.59 -8.21
N GLN A 148 13.98 -10.28 -8.06
CA GLN A 148 14.45 -9.44 -9.15
C GLN A 148 15.90 -9.76 -9.53
N ALA A 149 16.78 -9.99 -8.55
CA ALA A 149 18.20 -10.25 -8.77
C ALA A 149 18.51 -11.58 -9.50
N GLU A 150 17.54 -12.48 -9.61
CA GLU A 150 17.70 -13.75 -10.33
C GLU A 150 17.53 -13.58 -11.85
N ASP A 151 16.99 -12.47 -12.34
CA ASP A 151 16.80 -12.20 -13.78
C ASP A 151 16.86 -10.69 -14.05
N ASP A 152 17.87 -10.23 -14.77
CA ASP A 152 18.10 -8.82 -15.10
C ASP A 152 16.97 -8.18 -15.95
N THR A 153 16.09 -8.99 -16.52
CA THR A 153 14.90 -8.50 -17.26
C THR A 153 13.71 -8.19 -16.35
N ARG A 154 13.80 -8.50 -15.06
CA ARG A 154 12.75 -8.22 -14.09
C ARG A 154 12.79 -6.78 -13.59
N GLU A 155 11.63 -6.24 -13.36
CA GLU A 155 11.40 -4.87 -12.89
C GLU A 155 10.71 -4.89 -11.54
N LEU A 156 11.34 -4.30 -10.54
CA LEU A 156 10.79 -4.22 -9.18
C LEU A 156 10.69 -2.78 -8.72
N THR A 157 9.49 -2.32 -8.43
CA THR A 157 9.27 -1.05 -7.74
C THR A 157 8.81 -1.30 -6.31
N ILE A 158 9.58 -0.85 -5.34
CA ILE A 158 9.22 -0.88 -3.93
C ILE A 158 8.74 0.51 -3.53
N VAL A 159 7.52 0.58 -3.03
CA VAL A 159 6.91 1.84 -2.58
C VAL A 159 6.80 1.84 -1.07
N ARG A 160 7.34 2.84 -0.40
CA ARG A 160 7.27 3.06 1.05
C ARG A 160 6.35 4.24 1.36
N PRO A 161 5.03 4.06 1.37
CA PRO A 161 4.12 5.16 1.69
C PRO A 161 4.16 5.51 3.17
N GLY A 162 3.92 6.79 3.46
CA GLY A 162 3.51 7.25 4.77
C GLY A 162 2.05 6.86 5.07
N ILE A 163 1.36 7.65 5.89
CA ILE A 163 -0.06 7.44 6.16
C ILE A 163 -0.87 7.71 4.88
N VAL A 164 -1.40 6.65 4.27
CA VAL A 164 -2.28 6.78 3.11
C VAL A 164 -3.67 7.21 3.58
N TYR A 165 -4.20 8.31 3.03
CA TYR A 165 -5.51 8.81 3.39
C TYR A 165 -6.37 9.12 2.16
N GLY A 166 -7.68 9.17 2.36
CA GLY A 166 -8.67 9.44 1.32
C GLY A 166 -9.96 8.70 1.56
N LYS A 167 -10.85 8.70 0.55
CA LYS A 167 -12.13 7.99 0.65
C LYS A 167 -11.86 6.48 0.87
N GLY A 168 -12.43 5.93 1.94
CA GLY A 168 -12.26 4.53 2.29
C GLY A 168 -11.14 4.24 3.28
N GLU A 169 -10.44 5.26 3.78
CA GLU A 169 -9.50 5.09 4.88
C GLU A 169 -10.28 4.91 6.19
N HIS A 170 -9.94 3.89 6.97
CA HIS A 170 -10.54 3.58 8.27
C HIS A 170 -9.50 3.59 9.40
N GLY A 171 -8.36 4.22 9.17
CA GLY A 171 -7.22 4.25 10.07
C GLY A 171 -7.07 5.57 10.81
N ASN A 172 -5.86 6.13 10.75
CA ASN A 172 -5.42 7.25 11.57
C ASN A 172 -6.14 8.56 11.28
N MET A 173 -6.34 8.91 10.00
CA MET A 173 -6.97 10.17 9.63
C MET A 173 -8.47 10.15 9.92
N THR A 174 -9.14 9.03 9.68
CA THR A 174 -10.56 8.85 10.05
C THR A 174 -10.75 8.92 11.56
N ARG A 175 -9.88 8.27 12.36
CA ARG A 175 -9.93 8.37 13.83
C ARG A 175 -9.71 9.80 14.33
N LEU A 176 -8.75 10.51 13.74
CA LEU A 176 -8.48 11.91 14.05
C LEU A 176 -9.71 12.79 13.76
N TYR A 177 -10.33 12.62 12.59
CA TYR A 177 -11.55 13.33 12.22
C TYR A 177 -12.69 13.10 13.23
N TRP A 178 -13.00 11.85 13.55
CA TRP A 178 -14.06 11.53 14.51
C TRP A 178 -13.72 11.98 15.92
N GLY A 179 -12.47 11.93 16.34
CA GLY A 179 -11.99 12.47 17.61
C GLY A 179 -12.31 13.96 17.75
N GLN A 180 -12.01 14.75 16.72
CA GLN A 180 -12.34 16.17 16.68
C GLN A 180 -13.85 16.40 16.65
N ARG A 181 -14.60 15.73 15.76
CA ARG A 181 -16.03 15.89 15.61
C ARG A 181 -16.81 15.53 16.87
N LYS A 182 -16.40 14.49 17.58
CA LYS A 182 -17.00 14.04 18.84
C LYS A 182 -16.44 14.75 20.09
N ARG A 183 -15.51 15.71 19.90
CA ARG A 183 -14.91 16.54 20.96
C ARG A 183 -14.15 15.78 22.05
N TYR A 184 -13.56 14.64 21.72
CA TYR A 184 -12.66 13.91 22.64
C TYR A 184 -11.20 13.91 22.17
N PHE A 185 -10.89 14.62 21.08
CA PHE A 185 -9.51 14.74 20.62
C PHE A 185 -8.67 15.57 21.60
N MET A 186 -7.52 15.04 21.97
CA MET A 186 -6.48 15.75 22.73
C MET A 186 -5.12 15.46 22.12
N TYR A 187 -4.23 16.44 22.17
CA TYR A 187 -2.83 16.19 21.83
C TYR A 187 -2.20 15.39 22.98
N THR A 188 -1.77 14.16 22.71
CA THR A 188 -1.10 13.31 23.69
C THR A 188 0.42 13.47 23.68
N GLY A 189 0.94 14.38 22.87
CA GLY A 189 2.36 14.65 22.72
C GLY A 189 2.61 15.99 22.04
N ARG A 190 3.77 16.13 21.43
CA ARG A 190 4.19 17.37 20.74
C ARG A 190 3.30 17.64 19.55
N LYS A 191 2.90 18.88 19.38
CA LYS A 191 2.05 19.34 18.27
C LYS A 191 2.82 19.48 16.96
N ASP A 192 4.11 19.73 17.06
CA ASP A 192 5.06 19.87 15.96
C ASP A 192 5.56 18.52 15.41
N THR A 193 5.07 17.39 15.94
CA THR A 193 5.39 16.07 15.42
C THR A 193 5.00 15.96 13.95
N ILE A 194 5.98 15.67 13.10
CA ILE A 194 5.76 15.49 11.66
C ILE A 194 5.03 14.17 11.39
N LYS A 195 4.08 14.21 10.48
CA LYS A 195 3.31 13.06 10.00
C LYS A 195 3.48 12.92 8.50
N ALA A 196 4.35 12.02 8.10
CA ALA A 196 4.47 11.64 6.70
C ALA A 196 3.15 11.03 6.22
N CYS A 197 2.53 11.61 5.21
CA CYS A 197 1.25 11.16 4.66
C CYS A 197 1.17 11.39 3.16
N ILE A 198 0.28 10.66 2.50
CA ILE A 198 0.01 10.78 1.07
C ILE A 198 -1.48 10.58 0.78
N TYR A 199 -2.01 11.34 -0.17
CA TYR A 199 -3.37 11.14 -0.65
C TYR A 199 -3.44 9.92 -1.56
N VAL A 200 -4.43 9.04 -1.33
CA VAL A 200 -4.55 7.76 -2.05
C VAL A 200 -4.57 7.93 -3.58
N LYS A 201 -5.18 9.00 -4.11
CA LYS A 201 -5.21 9.22 -5.56
C LYS A 201 -3.83 9.60 -6.12
N GLU A 202 -3.02 10.33 -5.37
CA GLU A 202 -1.63 10.63 -5.79
C GLU A 202 -0.79 9.36 -5.76
N LEU A 203 -0.95 8.53 -4.73
CA LEU A 203 -0.25 7.25 -4.64
C LEU A 203 -0.58 6.34 -5.83
N VAL A 204 -1.86 6.17 -6.19
CA VAL A 204 -2.22 5.30 -7.33
C VAL A 204 -1.85 5.91 -8.69
N ARG A 205 -1.78 7.24 -8.81
CA ARG A 205 -1.23 7.92 -9.99
C ARG A 205 0.26 7.63 -10.14
N PHE A 206 1.00 7.64 -9.02
CA PHE A 206 2.41 7.24 -9.03
C PHE A 206 2.57 5.77 -9.45
N PHE A 207 1.71 4.85 -8.97
CA PHE A 207 1.73 3.44 -9.40
C PHE A 207 1.55 3.33 -10.92
N LYS A 208 0.56 4.05 -11.47
CA LYS A 208 0.32 4.08 -12.92
C LYS A 208 1.53 4.63 -13.66
N TYR A 209 2.01 5.81 -13.26
CA TYR A 209 3.18 6.46 -13.86
C TYR A 209 4.38 5.52 -13.91
N ARG A 210 4.64 4.81 -12.80
CA ARG A 210 5.82 3.97 -12.67
C ARG A 210 5.72 2.65 -13.43
N MET A 211 4.57 2.02 -13.44
CA MET A 211 4.42 0.64 -13.94
C MET A 211 3.81 0.56 -15.34
N ILE A 212 3.13 1.61 -15.79
CA ILE A 212 2.38 1.59 -17.04
C ILE A 212 2.88 2.64 -18.03
N ASP A 213 3.15 3.87 -17.55
CA ASP A 213 3.50 4.99 -18.42
C ASP A 213 5.00 5.06 -18.74
N ASN A 214 5.84 4.36 -17.98
CA ASN A 214 7.30 4.40 -18.13
C ASN A 214 7.93 3.03 -18.04
N ASP A 215 8.93 2.81 -18.87
CA ASP A 215 9.81 1.65 -18.79
C ASP A 215 10.98 1.93 -17.85
N PHE A 216 11.40 0.92 -17.10
CA PHE A 216 12.58 0.94 -16.27
C PHE A 216 13.17 -0.47 -16.15
N SER A 217 14.33 -0.62 -15.54
CA SER A 217 14.94 -1.91 -15.29
C SER A 217 15.53 -1.98 -13.88
N GLY A 218 15.61 -3.16 -13.32
CA GLY A 218 16.19 -3.38 -12.00
C GLY A 218 15.26 -3.07 -10.84
N VAL A 219 15.81 -2.52 -9.77
CA VAL A 219 15.08 -2.22 -8.51
C VAL A 219 15.10 -0.75 -8.24
N ASP A 220 13.92 -0.17 -8.04
CA ASP A 220 13.77 1.19 -7.52
C ASP A 220 12.93 1.22 -6.25
N ILE A 221 13.34 2.07 -5.31
CA ILE A 221 12.64 2.29 -4.03
C ILE A 221 12.22 3.75 -3.95
N PHE A 222 10.97 3.99 -3.54
CA PHE A 222 10.42 5.33 -3.41
C PHE A 222 9.70 5.54 -2.09
N ASN A 223 10.05 6.60 -1.38
CA ASN A 223 9.25 7.13 -0.28
C ASN A 223 8.09 7.93 -0.83
N CYS A 224 6.87 7.48 -0.57
CA CYS A 224 5.67 8.17 -1.05
C CYS A 224 5.02 8.97 0.07
N THR A 225 5.41 10.22 0.19
CA THR A 225 4.90 11.20 1.16
C THR A 225 4.84 12.57 0.53
N PHE A 226 4.06 13.51 1.11
CA PHE A 226 4.10 14.90 0.67
C PHE A 226 5.38 15.60 1.14
N GLU A 227 5.92 16.46 0.28
CA GLU A 227 7.00 17.38 0.57
C GLU A 227 6.52 18.83 0.36
N PRO A 228 6.59 19.72 1.37
CA PRO A 228 7.04 19.45 2.73
C PRO A 228 6.04 18.60 3.54
N ALA A 229 6.57 17.83 4.50
CA ALA A 229 5.76 17.05 5.41
C ALA A 229 4.99 17.93 6.41
N PHE A 230 3.82 17.48 6.86
CA PHE A 230 2.94 18.24 7.73
C PHE A 230 3.10 17.86 9.20
N THR A 231 3.01 18.85 10.10
CA THR A 231 2.88 18.59 11.54
C THR A 231 1.47 18.12 11.88
N ILE A 232 1.34 17.44 13.03
CA ILE A 232 0.00 17.03 13.50
C ILE A 232 -0.89 18.25 13.75
N GLU A 233 -0.34 19.39 14.19
CA GLU A 233 -1.11 20.62 14.38
C GLU A 233 -1.64 21.15 13.04
N GLN A 234 -0.82 21.22 12.01
CA GLN A 234 -1.25 21.65 10.66
C GLN A 234 -2.36 20.75 10.10
N ILE A 235 -2.25 19.44 10.29
CA ILE A 235 -3.28 18.48 9.87
C ILE A 235 -4.59 18.74 10.62
N VAL A 236 -4.52 18.89 11.94
CA VAL A 236 -5.69 19.16 12.80
C VAL A 236 -6.38 20.47 12.43
N GLU A 237 -5.62 21.57 12.28
CA GLU A 237 -6.19 22.87 11.91
C GLU A 237 -6.77 22.86 10.48
N THR A 238 -6.11 22.21 9.53
CA THR A 238 -6.65 22.04 8.17
C THR A 238 -7.96 21.26 8.21
N MET A 239 -8.01 20.17 8.97
CA MET A 239 -9.21 19.36 9.11
C MET A 239 -10.38 20.16 9.74
N LYS A 240 -10.12 20.96 10.78
CA LYS A 240 -11.11 21.87 11.36
C LYS A 240 -11.63 22.88 10.34
N LYS A 241 -10.72 23.53 9.61
CA LYS A 241 -11.07 24.53 8.59
C LYS A 241 -11.97 23.95 7.50
N VAL A 242 -11.61 22.77 6.97
CA VAL A 242 -12.35 22.12 5.86
C VAL A 242 -13.70 21.57 6.33
N THR A 243 -13.78 21.07 7.56
CA THR A 243 -14.99 20.41 8.09
C THR A 243 -15.93 21.34 8.90
N GLY A 244 -15.52 22.58 9.13
CA GLY A 244 -16.27 23.55 9.94
C GLY A 244 -16.31 23.23 11.45
N ILE A 245 -15.44 22.36 11.94
CA ILE A 245 -15.35 22.04 13.37
C ILE A 245 -14.67 23.20 14.12
N GLN A 246 -15.45 23.96 14.89
CA GLN A 246 -14.97 25.21 15.52
C GLN A 246 -14.25 25.02 16.86
N ARG A 247 -14.38 23.88 17.55
CA ARG A 247 -13.73 23.61 18.85
C ARG A 247 -13.32 22.15 18.98
N THR A 248 -12.12 21.92 19.41
CA THR A 248 -11.59 20.67 19.98
C THR A 248 -11.54 20.81 21.49
#